data_0dced5543ae3c298891d1476361e47ee
#
_entry.id   0dced5543ae3c298891d1476361e47ee
#
_cell.length_a   1.000
_cell.length_b   1.000
_cell.length_c   1.000
_cell.angle_alpha   90.00
_cell.angle_beta   90.00
_cell.angle_gamma   90.00
#
_symmetry.space_group_name_H-M   'P 1'
#
loop_
_entity.id
_entity.type
_entity.pdbx_description
1 polymer ?
#
loop_
_entity_poly.entity_id
_entity_poly.type
_entity_poly.pdbx_seq_one_letter_code
_entity_poly.pdbx_strand_id
1 'polypeptide(L)'
;MNRIVIQRADITKLEVDAIVNAANERMLGGGGVDGAIHRAAGSGLLAACREVPEVAEGVRCPTGEARITEAFALPARLVIHTVGPFWSGGQGG
;
A
#
# COMPACT_ATOMS: atom_id res chain seq x y z
N MET A 1 -21.60 0.19 3.26
CA MET A 1 -21.21 0.37 1.87
C MET A 1 -19.71 0.51 1.75
N ASN A 2 -19.14 -0.23 0.83
CA ASN A 2 -17.70 -0.20 0.62
C ASN A 2 -17.29 1.02 -0.18
N ARG A 3 -16.21 1.64 0.26
CA ARG A 3 -15.66 2.77 -0.47
C ARG A 3 -14.18 2.55 -0.69
N ILE A 4 -13.81 2.54 -1.94
CA ILE A 4 -12.43 2.49 -2.36
C ILE A 4 -12.14 3.84 -3.00
N VAL A 5 -11.19 4.55 -2.43
CA VAL A 5 -10.93 5.94 -2.83
C VAL A 5 -9.64 5.99 -3.61
N ILE A 6 -9.74 6.52 -4.83
CA ILE A 6 -8.60 6.82 -5.67
C ILE A 6 -8.77 8.25 -6.11
N GLN A 7 -8.18 9.17 -5.36
CA GLN A 7 -8.32 10.58 -5.69
C GLN A 7 -7.17 11.37 -5.10
N ARG A 8 -7.18 12.67 -5.34
CA ARG A 8 -6.06 13.51 -4.98
C ARG A 8 -6.01 13.87 -3.51
N ALA A 9 -7.10 13.69 -2.79
CA ALA A 9 -7.13 14.01 -1.37
C ALA A 9 -6.09 13.17 -0.62
N ASP A 10 -5.74 13.60 0.57
CA ASP A 10 -4.81 12.86 1.42
C ASP A 10 -5.51 11.60 1.91
N ILE A 11 -5.23 10.50 1.25
CA ILE A 11 -5.91 9.24 1.52
C ILE A 11 -5.58 8.68 2.89
N THR A 12 -4.50 9.16 3.53
CA THR A 12 -4.16 8.71 4.88
C THR A 12 -5.09 9.26 5.94
N LYS A 13 -5.98 10.20 5.57
CA LYS A 13 -6.91 10.82 6.52
C LYS A 13 -8.36 10.47 6.23
N LEU A 14 -8.63 9.59 5.30
CA LEU A 14 -9.99 9.25 4.91
C LEU A 14 -10.51 8.07 5.70
N GLU A 15 -11.73 8.22 6.23
CA GLU A 15 -12.42 7.14 6.93
C GLU A 15 -13.20 6.33 5.90
N VAL A 16 -12.56 5.36 5.31
CA VAL A 16 -13.14 4.52 4.27
C VAL A 16 -12.85 3.06 4.59
N ASP A 17 -13.49 2.15 3.85
CA ASP A 17 -13.26 0.73 4.09
C ASP A 17 -11.87 0.30 3.65
N ALA A 18 -11.38 0.83 2.56
CA ALA A 18 -10.07 0.46 2.06
C ALA A 18 -9.44 1.63 1.30
N ILE A 19 -8.12 1.71 1.37
CA ILE A 19 -7.37 2.60 0.49
C ILE A 19 -6.43 1.73 -0.36
N VAL A 20 -6.14 2.21 -1.56
CA VAL A 20 -5.24 1.50 -2.47
C VAL A 20 -3.88 2.15 -2.39
N ASN A 21 -2.88 1.34 -2.10
CA ASN A 21 -1.49 1.78 -2.01
C ASN A 21 -0.74 1.34 -3.26
N ALA A 22 -0.10 2.29 -3.92
CA ALA A 22 0.79 1.98 -5.06
C ALA A 22 2.12 1.52 -4.47
N ALA A 23 2.23 0.23 -4.24
CA ALA A 23 3.39 -0.37 -3.62
C ALA A 23 4.40 -0.82 -4.67
N ASN A 24 5.57 -1.21 -4.20
CA ASN A 24 6.53 -1.94 -5.03
C ASN A 24 6.48 -3.42 -4.67
N GLU A 25 7.20 -4.23 -5.41
CA GLU A 25 7.12 -5.68 -5.24
C GLU A 25 7.60 -6.14 -3.87
N ARG A 26 8.46 -5.38 -3.22
CA ARG A 26 8.97 -5.74 -1.89
C ARG A 26 7.95 -5.48 -0.78
N MET A 27 7.05 -4.52 -0.99
CA MET A 27 6.03 -4.11 -0.03
C MET A 27 6.59 -3.55 1.28
N LEU A 28 7.80 -3.08 1.30
CA LEU A 28 8.44 -2.60 2.53
C LEU A 28 8.52 -1.09 2.62
N GLY A 29 7.65 -0.41 1.87
CA GLY A 29 7.62 1.03 1.87
C GLY A 29 8.50 1.61 0.79
N GLY A 30 8.44 2.90 0.64
CA GLY A 30 9.21 3.60 -0.37
C GLY A 30 8.89 5.08 -0.29
N GLY A 31 8.96 5.77 -1.40
CA GLY A 31 8.64 7.19 -1.45
C GLY A 31 7.19 7.44 -1.82
N GLY A 32 6.83 8.71 -1.97
CA GLY A 32 5.51 9.11 -2.44
C GLY A 32 4.39 8.63 -1.55
N VAL A 33 3.31 8.17 -2.17
CA VAL A 33 2.12 7.71 -1.46
C VAL A 33 2.44 6.51 -0.58
N ASP A 34 3.25 5.58 -1.07
CA ASP A 34 3.62 4.40 -0.30
C ASP A 34 4.31 4.81 1.01
N GLY A 35 5.27 5.72 0.93
CA GLY A 35 5.94 6.22 2.13
C GLY A 35 4.98 6.93 3.07
N ALA A 36 4.06 7.74 2.54
CA ALA A 36 3.10 8.46 3.35
C ALA A 36 2.17 7.50 4.09
N ILE A 37 1.71 6.45 3.42
CA ILE A 37 0.83 5.46 4.02
C ILE A 37 1.56 4.73 5.15
N HIS A 38 2.80 4.33 4.93
CA HIS A 38 3.57 3.66 5.98
C HIS A 38 3.82 4.56 7.17
N ARG A 39 4.13 5.83 6.94
CA ARG A 39 4.34 6.77 8.05
C ARG A 39 3.07 6.97 8.87
N ALA A 40 1.94 7.09 8.20
CA ALA A 40 0.67 7.34 8.90
C ALA A 40 0.16 6.09 9.61
N ALA A 41 0.40 4.92 9.04
CA ALA A 41 -0.07 3.67 9.64
C ALA A 41 0.78 3.25 10.84
N GLY A 42 2.03 3.70 10.89
CA GLY A 42 2.93 3.30 11.96
C GLY A 42 3.64 1.99 11.64
N SER A 43 4.46 1.53 12.57
CA SER A 43 5.32 0.37 12.36
C SER A 43 4.55 -0.94 12.18
N GLY A 44 3.28 -0.97 12.60
CA GLY A 44 2.47 -2.18 12.45
C GLY A 44 2.27 -2.56 11.00
N LEU A 45 2.09 -1.57 10.12
CA LEU A 45 1.90 -1.88 8.70
C LEU A 45 3.15 -2.50 8.11
N LEU A 46 4.33 -1.98 8.42
CA LEU A 46 5.56 -2.55 7.93
C LEU A 46 5.73 -3.99 8.42
N ALA A 47 5.43 -4.22 9.69
CA ALA A 47 5.51 -5.57 10.24
C ALA A 47 4.57 -6.52 9.51
N ALA A 48 3.34 -6.08 9.24
CA ALA A 48 2.38 -6.90 8.50
C ALA A 48 2.87 -7.19 7.09
N CYS A 49 3.45 -6.21 6.43
CA CYS A 49 3.97 -6.42 5.08
C CYS A 49 5.11 -7.44 5.08
N ARG A 50 5.94 -7.43 6.12
CA ARG A 50 7.01 -8.41 6.24
C ARG A 50 6.51 -9.82 6.43
N GLU A 51 5.29 -9.97 6.95
CA GLU A 51 4.68 -11.28 7.11
C GLU A 51 4.14 -11.85 5.81
N VAL A 52 3.99 -11.03 4.78
CA VAL A 52 3.53 -11.51 3.48
C VAL A 52 4.64 -12.39 2.90
N PRO A 53 4.33 -13.63 2.50
CA PRO A 53 5.37 -14.53 2.00
C PRO A 53 5.98 -14.01 0.70
N GLU A 54 7.29 -14.15 0.58
CA GLU A 54 7.96 -13.87 -0.68
C GLU A 54 7.68 -15.01 -1.65
N VAL A 55 7.24 -14.66 -2.85
CA VAL A 55 7.02 -15.65 -3.90
C VAL A 55 8.25 -15.80 -4.79
N ALA A 56 9.18 -14.85 -4.68
CA ALA A 56 10.50 -14.91 -5.28
C ALA A 56 11.38 -14.02 -4.43
N GLU A 57 12.68 -14.07 -4.63
CA GLU A 57 13.60 -13.28 -3.81
C GLU A 57 13.26 -11.79 -3.95
N GLY A 58 12.93 -11.15 -2.82
CA GLY A 58 12.58 -9.74 -2.80
C GLY A 58 11.21 -9.39 -3.34
N VAL A 59 10.38 -10.40 -3.66
CA VAL A 59 9.07 -10.15 -4.27
C VAL A 59 7.99 -10.74 -3.37
N ARG A 60 7.23 -9.86 -2.71
CA ARG A 60 6.06 -10.26 -1.94
C ARG A 60 4.78 -10.09 -2.75
N CYS A 61 4.73 -9.07 -3.58
CA CYS A 61 3.58 -8.81 -4.44
C CYS A 61 4.09 -8.61 -5.86
N PRO A 62 3.92 -9.59 -6.74
CA PRO A 62 4.35 -9.42 -8.13
C PRO A 62 3.57 -8.32 -8.83
N THR A 63 4.19 -7.75 -9.86
CA THR A 63 3.53 -6.77 -10.71
C THR A 63 2.22 -7.34 -11.24
N GLY A 64 1.16 -6.56 -11.13
CA GLY A 64 -0.16 -6.96 -11.59
C GLY A 64 -1.00 -7.69 -10.54
N GLU A 65 -0.45 -7.91 -9.35
CA GLU A 65 -1.18 -8.57 -8.28
C GLU A 65 -1.45 -7.59 -7.14
N ALA A 66 -2.16 -8.05 -6.14
CA ALA A 66 -2.49 -7.24 -4.98
C ALA A 66 -2.38 -8.09 -3.72
N ARG A 67 -2.10 -7.42 -2.60
CA ARG A 67 -2.09 -8.02 -1.27
C ARG A 67 -2.85 -7.09 -0.34
N ILE A 68 -3.54 -7.65 0.64
CA ILE A 68 -4.37 -6.87 1.55
C ILE A 68 -3.80 -7.01 2.95
N THR A 69 -3.67 -5.88 3.66
CA THR A 69 -3.30 -5.87 5.08
C THR A 69 -4.31 -5.03 5.84
N GLU A 70 -4.27 -5.12 7.16
CA GLU A 70 -4.97 -4.16 8.00
C GLU A 70 -4.31 -2.80 7.87
N ALA A 71 -5.00 -1.77 8.32
CA ALA A 71 -4.54 -0.39 8.13
C ALA A 71 -3.93 0.20 9.38
N PHE A 72 -4.04 -0.46 10.52
CA PHE A 72 -3.42 -0.07 11.80
C PHE A 72 -3.85 1.33 12.23
N ALA A 73 -2.93 2.29 12.28
CA ALA A 73 -3.27 3.62 12.78
C ALA A 73 -3.99 4.49 11.75
N LEU A 74 -4.12 4.02 10.51
CA LEU A 74 -4.89 4.75 9.52
C LEU A 74 -6.38 4.68 9.85
N PRO A 75 -7.17 5.70 9.48
CA PRO A 75 -8.61 5.64 9.68
C PRO A 75 -9.32 4.65 8.77
N ALA A 76 -8.69 4.24 7.68
CA ALA A 76 -9.23 3.17 6.84
C ALA A 76 -9.13 1.84 7.58
N ARG A 77 -9.89 0.86 7.13
CA ARG A 77 -9.87 -0.47 7.76
C ARG A 77 -8.83 -1.37 7.13
N LEU A 78 -8.62 -1.25 5.83
CA LEU A 78 -7.73 -2.13 5.08
C LEU A 78 -6.88 -1.31 4.12
N VAL A 79 -5.71 -1.85 3.79
CA VAL A 79 -4.87 -1.32 2.73
C VAL A 79 -4.73 -2.38 1.66
N ILE A 80 -5.05 -2.02 0.43
CA ILE A 80 -4.88 -2.88 -0.73
C ILE A 80 -3.59 -2.44 -1.43
N HIS A 81 -2.56 -3.26 -1.32
CA HIS A 81 -1.27 -2.96 -1.93
C HIS A 81 -1.25 -3.51 -3.33
N THR A 82 -1.09 -2.64 -4.32
CA THR A 82 -1.02 -3.06 -5.72
C THR A 82 0.32 -2.65 -6.29
N VAL A 83 0.81 -3.45 -7.22
CA VAL A 83 2.06 -3.16 -7.91
C VAL A 83 1.75 -3.06 -9.39
N GLY A 84 1.81 -1.85 -9.92
CA GLY A 84 1.58 -1.61 -11.33
C GLY A 84 2.86 -1.72 -12.12
N PRO A 85 2.76 -1.93 -13.43
CA PRO A 85 3.92 -1.92 -14.30
C PRO A 85 4.37 -0.49 -14.54
N PHE A 86 5.63 -0.20 -14.38
CA PHE A 86 6.21 1.09 -14.76
C PHE A 86 5.46 2.30 -14.25
N TRP A 87 5.26 2.36 -13.00
CA TRP A 87 4.86 3.62 -12.44
C TRP A 87 6.09 4.44 -12.31
N SER A 88 6.40 5.02 -13.26
CA SER A 88 7.52 5.88 -13.02
C SER A 88 7.01 7.18 -12.58
N GLY A 89 6.71 7.05 -12.19
CA GLY A 89 6.13 7.73 -11.79
C GLY A 89 6.27 8.46 -12.02
N GLY A 90 6.48 8.00 -12.38
CA GLY A 90 6.50 8.05 -12.32
C GLY A 90 6.85 8.42 -12.71
N GLN A 91 6.94 8.60 -13.01
CA GLN A 91 7.08 8.31 -13.20
C GLN A 91 7.17 7.93 -13.15
N GLY A 92 7.22 8.10 -13.19
CA GLY A 92 7.04 7.38 -12.97
C GLY A 92 7.00 7.20 -12.56
N GLY A 93 6.99 7.32 -12.38
CA GLY A 93 6.80 6.82 -11.80
C GLY A 93 6.91 6.70 -11.47
#